data_af16137fbb733c696037eb0e82cca064
#
_entry.id   af16137fbb733c696037eb0e82cca064
#
_cell.length_a   1.000
_cell.length_b   1.000
_cell.length_c   1.000
_cell.angle_alpha   90.00
_cell.angle_beta   90.00
_cell.angle_gamma   90.00
#
_symmetry.space_group_name_H-M   'P 1'
#
loop_
_entity.id
_entity.type
_entity.pdbx_description
1 polymer ?
#
loop_
_entity_poly.entity_id
_entity_poly.type
_entity_poly.pdbx_seq_one_letter_code
_entity_poly.pdbx_strand_id
1 'polypeptide(L)'
;KVKLVFQPAEENGGGGREMIKAGLMEEKPDACFALHVKNGASGLIYLKQKYLSSYSDGYTLTIHGRAAHSSMPEEGVDAIYIASAVVSALHGIASRNLSPMAQATLNVGTIHGGSAPNIIADQAVLGVMMRNVSRESRDVMRHQIETLAKGITESMGGTCDIAFRAGYPAVYNDVEFTKTVEQAFRSN
;
A
#
# COMPACT_ATOMS: atom_id res chain seq x y z
N LYS A 1 2.15 10.84 -35.06
CA LYS A 1 3.50 10.41 -34.67
C LYS A 1 3.34 9.39 -33.53
N VAL A 2 4.03 8.26 -33.59
CA VAL A 2 4.06 7.23 -32.54
C VAL A 2 5.45 7.23 -31.91
N LYS A 3 5.51 7.19 -30.58
CA LYS A 3 6.73 7.03 -29.78
C LYS A 3 6.66 5.68 -29.07
N LEU A 4 7.59 4.79 -29.38
CA LEU A 4 7.72 3.51 -28.71
C LEU A 4 8.52 3.70 -27.42
N VAL A 5 8.03 3.10 -26.32
CA VAL A 5 8.63 3.22 -25.00
C VAL A 5 8.94 1.82 -24.48
N PHE A 6 10.21 1.58 -24.14
CA PHE A 6 10.71 0.33 -23.56
C PHE A 6 11.06 0.59 -22.10
N GLN A 7 10.15 0.26 -21.19
CA GLN A 7 10.32 0.51 -19.77
C GLN A 7 11.22 -0.54 -19.12
N PRO A 8 12.30 -0.16 -18.44
CA PRO A 8 13.13 -1.07 -17.66
C PRO A 8 12.57 -1.23 -16.24
N ALA A 9 13.00 -2.28 -15.52
CA ALA A 9 12.85 -2.47 -14.08
C ALA A 9 11.40 -2.27 -13.57
N GLU A 10 10.41 -2.85 -14.26
CA GLU A 10 9.01 -2.77 -13.87
C GLU A 10 8.79 -3.39 -12.48
N GLU A 11 9.35 -4.59 -12.24
CA GLU A 11 9.16 -5.37 -11.02
C GLU A 11 9.87 -4.78 -9.78
N ASN A 12 11.03 -4.13 -9.96
CA ASN A 12 11.91 -3.83 -8.82
C ASN A 12 12.39 -2.37 -8.71
N GLY A 13 12.10 -1.50 -9.67
CA GLY A 13 12.77 -0.20 -9.68
C GLY A 13 11.90 1.00 -10.07
N GLY A 14 10.67 0.77 -10.49
CA GLY A 14 9.81 1.88 -10.92
C GLY A 14 10.33 2.59 -12.16
N GLY A 15 10.83 1.84 -13.15
CA GLY A 15 11.45 2.38 -14.35
C GLY A 15 10.60 3.41 -15.09
N GLY A 16 9.27 3.25 -15.11
CA GLY A 16 8.36 4.26 -15.67
C GLY A 16 8.49 5.62 -14.98
N ARG A 17 8.66 5.66 -13.66
CA ARG A 17 8.88 6.89 -12.89
C ARG A 17 10.20 7.56 -13.28
N GLU A 18 11.26 6.80 -13.42
CA GLU A 18 12.57 7.32 -13.80
C GLU A 18 12.58 7.81 -15.25
N MET A 19 11.88 7.14 -16.17
CA MET A 19 11.71 7.61 -17.55
C MET A 19 10.92 8.94 -17.61
N ILE A 20 9.88 9.10 -16.78
CA ILE A 20 9.13 10.36 -16.69
C ILE A 20 10.04 11.48 -16.17
N LYS A 21 10.84 11.22 -15.13
CA LYS A 21 11.84 12.18 -14.64
C LYS A 21 12.90 12.55 -15.69
N ALA A 22 13.25 11.58 -16.54
CA ALA A 22 14.19 11.79 -17.66
C ALA A 22 13.56 12.46 -18.90
N GLY A 23 12.34 12.98 -18.81
CA GLY A 23 11.71 13.76 -19.86
C GLY A 23 10.80 12.99 -20.81
N LEU A 24 10.40 11.75 -20.49
CA LEU A 24 9.50 10.97 -21.36
C LEU A 24 8.25 11.73 -21.80
N MET A 25 7.70 12.57 -20.91
CA MET A 25 6.45 13.29 -21.12
C MET A 25 6.62 14.74 -21.62
N GLU A 26 7.85 15.20 -21.90
CA GLU A 26 8.10 16.59 -22.34
C GLU A 26 7.43 16.92 -23.67
N GLU A 27 7.33 15.95 -24.60
CA GLU A 27 6.63 16.12 -25.87
C GLU A 27 5.10 16.18 -25.74
N LYS A 28 4.55 16.04 -24.52
CA LYS A 28 3.11 16.08 -24.22
C LYS A 28 2.28 15.19 -25.15
N PRO A 29 2.43 13.88 -25.10
CA PRO A 29 1.68 12.97 -25.97
C PRO A 29 0.18 13.12 -25.74
N ASP A 30 -0.62 13.05 -26.81
CA ASP A 30 -2.10 13.12 -26.75
C ASP A 30 -2.71 11.95 -25.96
N ALA A 31 -2.08 10.78 -26.04
CA ALA A 31 -2.48 9.57 -25.32
C ALA A 31 -1.30 8.63 -25.07
N CYS A 32 -1.42 7.80 -24.03
CA CYS A 32 -0.51 6.68 -23.74
C CYS A 32 -1.29 5.38 -23.76
N PHE A 33 -0.70 4.34 -24.35
CA PHE A 33 -1.27 3.00 -24.39
C PHE A 33 -0.23 1.99 -23.94
N ALA A 34 -0.64 1.03 -23.11
CA ALA A 34 0.21 -0.08 -22.69
C ALA A 34 -0.57 -1.39 -22.69
N LEU A 35 0.13 -2.49 -22.97
CA LEU A 35 -0.38 -3.85 -22.82
C LEU A 35 0.38 -4.56 -21.72
N HIS A 36 -0.34 -5.28 -20.86
CA HIS A 36 0.22 -6.12 -19.83
C HIS A 36 -0.29 -7.54 -19.98
N VAL A 37 0.59 -8.52 -19.94
CA VAL A 37 0.21 -9.94 -19.96
C VAL A 37 -0.42 -10.33 -18.63
N LYS A 38 -1.43 -11.18 -18.69
CA LYS A 38 -2.14 -11.69 -17.51
C LYS A 38 -2.45 -13.17 -17.71
N ASN A 39 -2.42 -13.93 -16.64
CA ASN A 39 -2.88 -15.32 -16.65
C ASN A 39 -4.37 -15.38 -17.04
N GLY A 40 -4.70 -16.20 -18.02
CA GLY A 40 -6.06 -16.34 -18.54
C GLY A 40 -6.12 -17.12 -19.85
N ALA A 41 -7.28 -17.15 -20.47
CA ALA A 41 -7.43 -17.79 -21.78
C ALA A 41 -6.66 -17.00 -22.85
N SER A 42 -5.96 -17.71 -23.73
CA SER A 42 -5.23 -17.13 -24.85
C SER A 42 -6.19 -16.45 -25.85
N GLY A 43 -5.76 -15.35 -26.44
CA GLY A 43 -6.54 -14.58 -27.42
C GLY A 43 -7.59 -13.63 -26.85
N LEU A 44 -7.66 -13.50 -25.51
CA LEU A 44 -8.56 -12.52 -24.89
C LEU A 44 -7.81 -11.23 -24.53
N ILE A 45 -8.46 -10.11 -24.79
CA ILE A 45 -8.03 -8.77 -24.39
C ILE A 45 -9.01 -8.25 -23.36
N TYR A 46 -8.50 -7.86 -22.17
CA TYR A 46 -9.28 -7.26 -21.12
C TYR A 46 -9.08 -5.74 -21.12
N LEU A 47 -10.17 -5.02 -21.30
CA LEU A 47 -10.21 -3.56 -21.20
C LEU A 47 -11.03 -3.16 -19.98
N LYS A 48 -10.61 -2.14 -19.27
CA LYS A 48 -11.36 -1.59 -18.15
C LYS A 48 -11.30 -0.05 -18.20
N GLN A 49 -12.45 0.57 -18.19
CA GLN A 49 -12.58 2.01 -18.03
C GLN A 49 -12.33 2.38 -16.57
N LYS A 50 -11.87 3.61 -16.31
CA LYS A 50 -11.54 4.13 -14.99
C LYS A 50 -10.38 3.36 -14.35
N TYR A 51 -10.50 2.97 -13.11
CA TYR A 51 -9.40 2.35 -12.36
C TYR A 51 -9.16 0.90 -12.79
N LEU A 52 -8.03 0.65 -13.44
CA LEU A 52 -7.54 -0.68 -13.80
C LEU A 52 -6.82 -1.35 -12.62
N SER A 53 -6.03 -0.58 -11.88
CA SER A 53 -5.29 -1.04 -10.71
C SER A 53 -5.50 -0.12 -9.52
N SER A 54 -4.96 -0.49 -8.36
CA SER A 54 -4.96 0.31 -7.13
C SER A 54 -3.60 0.91 -6.84
N TYR A 55 -3.54 1.95 -6.03
CA TYR A 55 -2.32 2.32 -5.30
C TYR A 55 -1.82 1.11 -4.50
N SER A 56 -0.50 1.03 -4.31
CA SER A 56 0.14 -0.06 -3.57
C SER A 56 1.17 0.54 -2.62
N ASP A 57 0.73 0.86 -1.41
CA ASP A 57 1.58 1.49 -0.41
C ASP A 57 1.87 0.55 0.74
N GLY A 58 3.06 0.67 1.30
CA GLY A 58 3.51 -0.13 2.43
C GLY A 58 3.95 0.70 3.62
N TYR A 59 3.85 0.11 4.80
CA TYR A 59 4.41 0.63 6.03
C TYR A 59 5.24 -0.42 6.75
N THR A 60 6.30 0.04 7.40
CA THR A 60 6.94 -0.67 8.48
C THR A 60 6.68 0.13 9.76
N LEU A 61 6.02 -0.49 10.72
CA LEU A 61 5.76 0.10 12.03
C LEU A 61 6.66 -0.61 13.03
N THR A 62 7.56 0.14 13.67
CA THR A 62 8.44 -0.39 14.71
C THR A 62 7.96 0.14 16.06
N ILE A 63 7.42 -0.76 16.86
CA ILE A 63 6.91 -0.47 18.19
C ILE A 63 8.02 -0.74 19.18
N HIS A 64 8.36 0.24 19.99
CA HIS A 64 9.35 0.16 21.05
C HIS A 64 8.67 0.15 22.41
N GLY A 65 9.03 -0.83 23.19
CA GLY A 65 8.62 -1.00 24.58
C GLY A 65 9.84 -0.96 25.52
N ARG A 66 9.78 -1.77 26.57
CA ARG A 66 10.87 -1.96 27.52
C ARG A 66 10.87 -3.39 28.02
N ALA A 67 12.01 -4.08 27.87
CA ALA A 67 12.18 -5.44 28.33
C ALA A 67 12.12 -5.53 29.87
N ALA A 68 11.52 -6.63 30.34
CA ALA A 68 11.54 -7.02 31.76
C ALA A 68 11.38 -8.53 31.86
N HIS A 69 11.64 -9.09 33.04
CA HIS A 69 11.32 -10.48 33.30
C HIS A 69 9.79 -10.64 33.43
N SER A 70 9.22 -11.70 32.86
CA SER A 70 7.77 -11.90 32.83
C SER A 70 7.10 -12.02 34.21
N SER A 71 7.86 -12.25 35.26
CA SER A 71 7.37 -12.25 36.68
C SER A 71 7.30 -10.84 37.31
N MET A 72 7.81 -9.81 36.62
CA MET A 72 7.81 -8.39 37.05
C MET A 72 7.28 -7.51 35.92
N PRO A 73 6.01 -7.70 35.50
CA PRO A 73 5.46 -7.01 34.32
C PRO A 73 5.37 -5.51 34.49
N GLU A 74 5.29 -5.00 35.73
CA GLU A 74 5.27 -3.57 36.05
C GLU A 74 6.57 -2.83 35.71
N GLU A 75 7.67 -3.57 35.55
CA GLU A 75 8.95 -3.00 35.14
C GLU A 75 9.10 -2.91 33.61
N GLY A 76 8.22 -3.58 32.85
CA GLY A 76 8.25 -3.66 31.40
C GLY A 76 7.25 -2.74 30.70
N VAL A 77 7.40 -2.67 29.36
CA VAL A 77 6.39 -2.18 28.42
C VAL A 77 6.36 -3.18 27.26
N ASP A 78 5.28 -3.93 27.16
CA ASP A 78 5.20 -5.09 26.25
C ASP A 78 4.88 -4.67 24.81
N ALA A 79 5.91 -4.64 23.96
CA ALA A 79 5.78 -4.28 22.55
C ALA A 79 4.92 -5.29 21.76
N ILE A 80 4.87 -6.57 22.12
CA ILE A 80 4.02 -7.57 21.47
C ILE A 80 2.55 -7.32 21.81
N TYR A 81 2.24 -7.02 23.07
CA TYR A 81 0.89 -6.69 23.48
C TYR A 81 0.39 -5.42 22.79
N ILE A 82 1.22 -4.37 22.75
CA ILE A 82 0.92 -3.13 22.00
C ILE A 82 0.70 -3.44 20.51
N ALA A 83 1.59 -4.21 19.88
CA ALA A 83 1.47 -4.61 18.49
C ALA A 83 0.14 -5.31 18.19
N SER A 84 -0.31 -6.18 19.07
CA SER A 84 -1.59 -6.89 18.93
C SER A 84 -2.78 -5.93 18.92
N ALA A 85 -2.77 -4.91 19.78
CA ALA A 85 -3.78 -3.87 19.83
C ALA A 85 -3.75 -2.98 18.55
N VAL A 86 -2.57 -2.61 18.10
CA VAL A 86 -2.39 -1.85 16.85
C VAL A 86 -2.92 -2.66 15.66
N VAL A 87 -2.56 -3.95 15.51
CA VAL A 87 -3.06 -4.82 14.44
C VAL A 87 -4.59 -4.87 14.44
N SER A 88 -5.21 -5.05 15.60
CA SER A 88 -6.67 -5.10 15.74
C SER A 88 -7.33 -3.79 15.30
N ALA A 89 -6.77 -2.65 15.67
CA ALA A 89 -7.28 -1.33 15.29
C ALA A 89 -7.11 -1.05 13.80
N LEU A 90 -5.95 -1.39 13.22
CA LEU A 90 -5.66 -1.16 11.81
C LEU A 90 -6.65 -1.89 10.90
N HIS A 91 -7.03 -3.13 11.23
CA HIS A 91 -8.02 -3.89 10.45
C HIS A 91 -9.41 -3.24 10.44
N GLY A 92 -9.72 -2.36 11.38
CA GLY A 92 -10.96 -1.58 11.43
C GLY A 92 -11.00 -0.42 10.43
N ILE A 93 -9.87 0.09 9.94
CA ILE A 93 -9.81 1.34 9.18
C ILE A 93 -10.69 1.32 7.95
N ALA A 94 -10.56 0.30 7.09
CA ALA A 94 -11.32 0.24 5.85
C ALA A 94 -12.83 0.19 6.07
N SER A 95 -13.29 -0.49 7.13
CA SER A 95 -14.72 -0.67 7.41
C SER A 95 -15.35 0.45 8.26
N ARG A 96 -14.55 1.29 8.91
CA ARG A 96 -15.03 2.31 9.85
C ARG A 96 -14.74 3.75 9.43
N ASN A 97 -13.72 3.94 8.60
CA ASN A 97 -13.27 5.29 8.21
C ASN A 97 -13.49 5.61 6.73
N LEU A 98 -13.89 4.62 5.92
CA LEU A 98 -14.16 4.82 4.50
C LEU A 98 -15.63 4.59 4.17
N SER A 99 -16.07 5.18 3.06
CA SER A 99 -17.37 4.86 2.48
C SER A 99 -17.47 3.36 2.16
N PRO A 100 -18.64 2.71 2.37
CA PRO A 100 -18.85 1.32 1.94
C PRO A 100 -18.61 1.08 0.44
N MET A 101 -18.65 2.13 -0.37
CA MET A 101 -18.39 2.09 -1.81
C MET A 101 -16.91 2.28 -2.15
N ALA A 102 -16.05 2.59 -1.18
CA ALA A 102 -14.62 2.73 -1.41
C ALA A 102 -13.97 1.36 -1.65
N GLN A 103 -13.21 1.26 -2.75
CA GLN A 103 -12.42 0.06 -3.03
C GLN A 103 -11.05 0.22 -2.34
N ALA A 104 -10.94 -0.30 -1.15
CA ALA A 104 -9.74 -0.22 -0.34
C ALA A 104 -9.54 -1.48 0.50
N THR A 105 -8.29 -1.85 0.71
CA THR A 105 -7.91 -2.95 1.61
C THR A 105 -6.69 -2.56 2.43
N LEU A 106 -6.61 -3.10 3.64
CA LEU A 106 -5.44 -3.04 4.50
C LEU A 106 -5.11 -4.45 4.97
N ASN A 107 -3.84 -4.80 4.94
CA ASN A 107 -3.35 -6.07 5.43
C ASN A 107 -2.09 -5.86 6.27
N VAL A 108 -2.07 -6.44 7.47
CA VAL A 108 -0.85 -6.63 8.24
C VAL A 108 -0.30 -8.00 7.87
N GLY A 109 0.71 -8.01 7.02
CA GLY A 109 1.26 -9.24 6.42
C GLY A 109 2.34 -9.90 7.26
N THR A 110 3.02 -9.14 8.12
CA THR A 110 4.06 -9.66 9.00
C THR A 110 3.99 -9.03 10.39
N ILE A 111 4.32 -9.82 11.40
CA ILE A 111 4.54 -9.40 12.77
C ILE A 111 5.73 -10.15 13.33
N HIS A 112 6.73 -9.44 13.85
CA HIS A 112 7.93 -10.00 14.45
C HIS A 112 8.20 -9.29 15.77
N GLY A 113 8.49 -10.03 16.84
CA GLY A 113 8.81 -9.44 18.13
C GLY A 113 9.19 -10.49 19.18
N GLY A 114 9.86 -10.01 20.24
CA GLY A 114 10.29 -10.83 21.35
C GLY A 114 11.52 -11.70 21.07
N SER A 115 12.11 -12.21 22.16
CA SER A 115 13.35 -13.02 22.13
C SER A 115 13.20 -14.34 22.90
N ALA A 116 12.41 -14.36 23.97
CA ALA A 116 12.20 -15.54 24.81
C ALA A 116 10.85 -15.46 25.54
N PRO A 117 10.19 -16.60 25.86
CA PRO A 117 8.86 -16.62 26.46
C PRO A 117 8.79 -16.07 27.89
N ASN A 118 9.92 -15.96 28.58
CA ASN A 118 10.03 -15.38 29.92
C ASN A 118 10.52 -13.93 29.93
N ILE A 119 10.62 -13.27 28.77
CA ILE A 119 11.03 -11.87 28.63
C ILE A 119 9.91 -11.09 27.98
N ILE A 120 9.49 -9.97 28.60
CA ILE A 120 8.60 -8.99 28.00
C ILE A 120 9.34 -8.34 26.84
N ALA A 121 8.72 -8.31 25.67
CA ALA A 121 9.35 -7.83 24.44
C ALA A 121 9.54 -6.32 24.47
N ASP A 122 10.74 -5.85 24.19
CA ASP A 122 11.08 -4.43 24.05
C ASP A 122 10.86 -3.91 22.62
N GLN A 123 10.63 -4.79 21.66
CA GLN A 123 10.38 -4.39 20.27
C GLN A 123 9.43 -5.34 19.56
N ALA A 124 8.57 -4.77 18.72
CA ALA A 124 7.79 -5.50 17.72
C ALA A 124 7.74 -4.71 16.41
N VAL A 125 7.83 -5.43 15.28
CA VAL A 125 7.83 -4.84 13.94
C VAL A 125 6.66 -5.40 13.14
N LEU A 126 5.85 -4.50 12.57
CA LEU A 126 4.71 -4.82 11.72
C LEU A 126 4.99 -4.42 10.27
N GLY A 127 4.75 -5.33 9.34
CA GLY A 127 4.71 -5.03 7.90
C GLY A 127 3.27 -4.88 7.43
N VAL A 128 2.91 -3.68 6.97
CA VAL A 128 1.54 -3.33 6.58
C VAL A 128 1.50 -2.97 5.09
N MET A 129 0.49 -3.45 4.40
CA MET A 129 0.19 -3.07 3.02
C MET A 129 -1.22 -2.49 2.93
N MET A 130 -1.38 -1.41 2.18
CA MET A 130 -2.69 -0.86 1.85
C MET A 130 -2.88 -0.72 0.34
N ARG A 131 -4.11 -0.89 -0.10
CA ARG A 131 -4.53 -0.73 -1.49
C ARG A 131 -5.74 0.16 -1.58
N ASN A 132 -5.71 1.12 -2.50
CA ASN A 132 -6.80 2.07 -2.71
C ASN A 132 -6.90 2.41 -4.18
N VAL A 133 -8.10 2.67 -4.68
CA VAL A 133 -8.27 3.16 -6.06
C VAL A 133 -8.31 4.69 -6.13
N SER A 134 -8.78 5.37 -5.10
CA SER A 134 -8.86 6.84 -5.07
C SER A 134 -7.80 7.46 -4.17
N ARG A 135 -7.37 8.68 -4.53
CA ARG A 135 -6.44 9.47 -3.72
C ARG A 135 -7.05 9.82 -2.35
N GLU A 136 -8.34 10.14 -2.33
CA GLU A 136 -9.05 10.49 -1.11
C GLU A 136 -9.03 9.34 -0.08
N SER A 137 -9.45 8.13 -0.48
CA SER A 137 -9.41 6.97 0.41
C SER A 137 -7.99 6.62 0.85
N ARG A 138 -6.99 6.82 -0.03
CA ARG A 138 -5.57 6.65 0.28
C ARG A 138 -5.12 7.60 1.39
N ASP A 139 -5.45 8.88 1.29
CA ASP A 139 -5.03 9.90 2.25
C ASP A 139 -5.72 9.69 3.61
N VAL A 140 -7.01 9.32 3.63
CA VAL A 140 -7.72 8.93 4.85
C VAL A 140 -7.06 7.72 5.52
N MET A 141 -6.77 6.64 4.77
CA MET A 141 -6.15 5.46 5.35
C MET A 141 -4.75 5.73 5.89
N ARG A 142 -3.95 6.52 5.18
CA ARG A 142 -2.62 6.92 5.66
C ARG A 142 -2.71 7.65 6.99
N HIS A 143 -3.57 8.67 7.06
CA HIS A 143 -3.79 9.42 8.29
C HIS A 143 -4.21 8.51 9.45
N GLN A 144 -5.15 7.60 9.21
CA GLN A 144 -5.64 6.67 10.24
C GLN A 144 -4.57 5.67 10.69
N ILE A 145 -3.77 5.11 9.77
CA ILE A 145 -2.66 4.21 10.14
C ILE A 145 -1.70 4.92 11.09
N GLU A 146 -1.25 6.12 10.72
CA GLU A 146 -0.27 6.88 11.51
C GLU A 146 -0.84 7.30 12.87
N THR A 147 -2.09 7.76 12.90
CA THR A 147 -2.77 8.19 14.13
C THR A 147 -2.99 7.03 15.10
N LEU A 148 -3.52 5.90 14.60
CA LEU A 148 -3.80 4.74 15.45
C LEU A 148 -2.51 4.08 15.94
N ALA A 149 -1.50 3.91 15.07
CA ALA A 149 -0.24 3.30 15.48
C ALA A 149 0.45 4.10 16.60
N LYS A 150 0.55 5.42 16.45
CA LYS A 150 1.13 6.29 17.48
C LYS A 150 0.25 6.36 18.73
N GLY A 151 -1.02 6.70 18.59
CA GLY A 151 -1.90 6.92 19.72
C GLY A 151 -2.07 5.69 20.62
N ILE A 152 -2.22 4.50 20.04
CA ILE A 152 -2.30 3.25 20.81
C ILE A 152 -0.97 2.98 21.51
N THR A 153 0.14 3.08 20.78
CA THR A 153 1.46 2.79 21.34
C THR A 153 1.79 3.73 22.51
N GLU A 154 1.57 5.03 22.32
CA GLU A 154 1.83 6.04 23.36
C GLU A 154 0.91 5.86 24.57
N SER A 155 -0.37 5.55 24.38
CA SER A 155 -1.32 5.30 25.48
C SER A 155 -0.95 4.09 26.34
N MET A 156 -0.16 3.15 25.80
CA MET A 156 0.33 1.96 26.46
C MET A 156 1.79 2.08 26.95
N GLY A 157 2.35 3.30 26.89
CA GLY A 157 3.68 3.61 27.43
C GLY A 157 4.85 3.31 26.50
N GLY A 158 4.60 2.93 25.24
CA GLY A 158 5.61 2.71 24.21
C GLY A 158 5.81 3.88 23.27
N THR A 159 6.67 3.70 22.25
CA THR A 159 6.85 4.62 21.12
C THR A 159 6.80 3.87 19.79
N CYS A 160 6.40 4.56 18.70
CA CYS A 160 6.26 3.93 17.39
C CYS A 160 7.00 4.74 16.31
N ASP A 161 7.96 4.09 15.65
CA ASP A 161 8.57 4.59 14.42
C ASP A 161 7.75 4.13 13.23
N ILE A 162 7.47 5.05 12.31
CA ILE A 162 6.65 4.81 11.12
C ILE A 162 7.48 5.08 9.87
N ALA A 163 7.79 4.04 9.12
CA ALA A 163 8.40 4.16 7.80
C ALA A 163 7.36 3.89 6.71
N PHE A 164 7.03 4.93 5.94
CA PHE A 164 6.13 4.85 4.81
C PHE A 164 6.88 4.60 3.51
N ARG A 165 6.43 3.65 2.70
CA ARG A 165 6.94 3.37 1.37
C ARG A 165 5.82 3.55 0.35
N ALA A 166 5.89 4.63 -0.41
CA ALA A 166 5.00 4.84 -1.54
C ALA A 166 5.29 3.81 -2.65
N GLY A 167 4.27 3.08 -3.04
CA GLY A 167 4.32 2.18 -4.17
C GLY A 167 3.90 2.87 -5.48
N TYR A 168 3.37 2.06 -6.41
CA TYR A 168 2.85 2.58 -7.67
C TYR A 168 1.49 3.27 -7.48
N PRO A 169 1.22 4.34 -8.25
CA PRO A 169 -0.11 4.93 -8.30
C PRO A 169 -1.12 3.97 -8.93
N ALA A 170 -2.40 4.22 -8.64
CA ALA A 170 -3.48 3.57 -9.36
C ALA A 170 -3.43 3.93 -10.85
N VAL A 171 -3.62 2.95 -11.72
CA VAL A 171 -3.77 3.19 -13.15
C VAL A 171 -5.22 3.58 -13.43
N TYR A 172 -5.41 4.79 -13.95
CA TYR A 172 -6.70 5.28 -14.38
C TYR A 172 -6.74 5.37 -15.90
N ASN A 173 -7.66 4.66 -16.51
CA ASN A 173 -7.91 4.68 -17.95
C ASN A 173 -8.98 5.72 -18.28
N ASP A 174 -8.66 6.67 -19.15
CA ASP A 174 -9.63 7.61 -19.67
C ASP A 174 -10.79 6.89 -20.37
N VAL A 175 -12.01 7.31 -20.08
CA VAL A 175 -13.22 6.59 -20.52
C VAL A 175 -13.37 6.67 -22.03
N GLU A 176 -13.19 7.85 -22.64
CA GLU A 176 -13.41 8.04 -24.08
C GLU A 176 -12.27 7.41 -24.89
N PHE A 177 -11.04 7.57 -24.43
CA PHE A 177 -9.92 6.89 -25.07
C PHE A 177 -10.04 5.36 -24.99
N THR A 178 -10.51 4.80 -23.85
CA THR A 178 -10.74 3.36 -23.73
C THR A 178 -11.79 2.86 -24.72
N LYS A 179 -12.88 3.62 -24.96
CA LYS A 179 -13.88 3.26 -25.97
C LYS A 179 -13.27 3.25 -27.38
N THR A 180 -12.43 4.24 -27.70
CA THR A 180 -11.71 4.30 -28.98
C THR A 180 -10.82 3.07 -29.17
N VAL A 181 -10.09 2.68 -28.16
CA VAL A 181 -9.25 1.48 -28.16
C VAL A 181 -10.10 0.21 -28.33
N GLU A 182 -11.22 0.09 -27.61
CA GLU A 182 -12.14 -1.04 -27.76
C GLU A 182 -12.69 -1.17 -29.19
N GLN A 183 -13.11 -0.05 -29.79
CA GLN A 183 -13.58 -0.04 -31.17
C GLN A 183 -12.51 -0.50 -32.16
N ALA A 184 -11.27 -0.04 -31.97
CA ALA A 184 -10.15 -0.46 -32.82
C ALA A 184 -9.88 -1.98 -32.74
N PHE A 185 -9.99 -2.58 -31.56
CA PHE A 185 -9.84 -4.04 -31.42
C PHE A 185 -11.03 -4.84 -32.01
N ARG A 186 -12.24 -4.29 -31.99
CA ARG A 186 -13.42 -4.97 -32.56
C ARG A 186 -13.49 -4.88 -34.10
N SER A 187 -12.81 -3.90 -34.69
CA SER A 187 -12.82 -3.66 -36.16
C SER A 187 -11.70 -4.41 -36.92
N ASN A 188 -10.78 -5.03 -36.21
CA ASN A 188 -9.69 -5.85 -36.75
C ASN A 188 -9.80 -7.30 -36.30
#